data_960dc6c729f37066b0e73a438a15cf35
#
_entry.id   960dc6c729f37066b0e73a438a15cf35
#
_cell.length_a   1.000
_cell.length_b   1.000
_cell.length_c   1.000
_cell.angle_alpha   90.00
_cell.angle_beta   90.00
_cell.angle_gamma   90.00
#
_symmetry.space_group_name_H-M   'P 1'
#
loop_
_entity.id
_entity.type
_entity.pdbx_description
1 polymer ?
#
loop_
_entity_poly.entity_id
_entity_poly.type
_entity_poly.pdbx_seq_one_letter_code
_entity_poly.pdbx_strand_id
1 'polypeptide(L)'
;MALWLLGSPAHAQSLDQAAVKNFVEYMVQVYQFDAAALDQLFSNTMYSPRVIAAMERPAEAMPWYKYRPIFVDPDRIERGRQFWQDHEEALQRAESEFGVPAGLIVAILGVETRYGANTGKDRVMDALATLAFHYPRRADFFRDELEQFLLLSREQGVDPLSVQGSYAGAMGLPQFMPSSFRNYAVDFDHDGKIDIWGDPEDAIGSVANYFRQHGWETQRQIAIPARAGSDGYRELLAGDLRPDITSDELARHGIPDSGQIPPGAKVKLISLEAETGNELWLGFNNFYVITRYNKSPLYAMAVYQLYEEILKKYNSTMTGYR
;
A
#
# COMPACT_ATOMS: atom_id res chain seq x y z
N MET A 1 -29.90 -18.51 -51.00
CA MET A 1 -30.01 -19.01 -49.61
C MET A 1 -28.85 -18.45 -48.82
N ALA A 2 -29.09 -17.40 -48.01
CA ALA A 2 -28.07 -16.82 -47.15
C ALA A 2 -28.26 -17.41 -45.74
N LEU A 3 -27.29 -18.22 -45.31
CA LEU A 3 -27.25 -18.74 -43.93
C LEU A 3 -26.79 -17.60 -43.00
N TRP A 4 -27.70 -17.12 -42.15
CA TRP A 4 -27.36 -16.28 -40.99
C TRP A 4 -26.78 -17.17 -39.90
N LEU A 5 -25.48 -17.09 -39.67
CA LEU A 5 -24.85 -17.62 -38.47
C LEU A 5 -25.29 -16.73 -37.30
N LEU A 6 -26.26 -17.23 -36.55
CA LEU A 6 -26.58 -16.67 -35.22
C LEU A 6 -25.35 -16.90 -34.30
N GLY A 7 -24.57 -15.85 -34.09
CA GLY A 7 -23.55 -15.85 -33.07
C GLY A 7 -24.24 -16.12 -31.73
N SER A 8 -23.82 -17.17 -31.02
CA SER A 8 -24.24 -17.43 -29.64
C SER A 8 -23.95 -16.19 -28.80
N PRO A 9 -24.90 -15.73 -27.97
CA PRO A 9 -24.62 -14.66 -27.05
C PRO A 9 -23.47 -15.11 -26.16
N ALA A 10 -22.41 -14.30 -26.08
CA ALA A 10 -21.37 -14.48 -25.08
C ALA A 10 -22.09 -14.52 -23.73
N HIS A 11 -22.08 -15.68 -23.07
CA HIS A 11 -22.58 -15.79 -21.69
C HIS A 11 -21.79 -14.78 -20.87
N ALA A 12 -22.46 -13.76 -20.34
CA ALA A 12 -21.86 -12.90 -19.34
C ALA A 12 -21.35 -13.80 -18.20
N GLN A 13 -20.05 -13.84 -18.00
CA GLN A 13 -19.44 -14.70 -17.01
C GLN A 13 -19.94 -14.21 -15.63
N SER A 14 -20.65 -15.07 -14.91
CA SER A 14 -21.16 -14.81 -13.57
C SER A 14 -20.15 -15.30 -12.53
N LEU A 15 -20.29 -14.88 -11.28
CA LEU A 15 -19.55 -15.48 -10.16
C LEU A 15 -19.85 -16.99 -10.07
N ASP A 16 -18.87 -17.76 -9.60
CA ASP A 16 -19.04 -19.20 -9.33
C ASP A 16 -20.07 -19.40 -8.21
N GLN A 17 -21.27 -19.82 -8.61
CA GLN A 17 -22.40 -19.94 -7.69
C GLN A 17 -22.17 -20.96 -6.59
N ALA A 18 -21.42 -22.05 -6.84
CA ALA A 18 -21.11 -23.04 -5.81
C ALA A 18 -20.12 -22.48 -4.79
N ALA A 19 -19.11 -21.75 -5.24
CA ALA A 19 -18.15 -21.11 -4.35
C ALA A 19 -18.79 -19.99 -3.53
N VAL A 20 -19.68 -19.18 -4.15
CA VAL A 20 -20.46 -18.14 -3.44
C VAL A 20 -21.33 -18.78 -2.36
N LYS A 21 -22.08 -19.84 -2.68
CA LYS A 21 -22.93 -20.53 -1.73
C LYS A 21 -22.15 -21.03 -0.51
N ASN A 22 -21.02 -21.70 -0.74
CA ASN A 22 -20.16 -22.19 0.35
C ASN A 22 -19.64 -21.02 1.23
N PHE A 23 -19.29 -19.90 0.61
CA PHE A 23 -18.86 -18.72 1.34
C PHE A 23 -20.00 -18.09 2.16
N VAL A 24 -21.21 -17.98 1.60
CA VAL A 24 -22.40 -17.50 2.34
C VAL A 24 -22.71 -18.41 3.52
N GLU A 25 -22.71 -19.74 3.33
CA GLU A 25 -22.93 -20.70 4.43
C GLU A 25 -21.88 -20.51 5.54
N TYR A 26 -20.61 -20.32 5.18
CA TYR A 26 -19.55 -20.04 6.13
C TYR A 26 -19.80 -18.73 6.91
N MET A 27 -20.13 -17.62 6.22
CA MET A 27 -20.39 -16.32 6.86
C MET A 27 -21.59 -16.36 7.80
N VAL A 28 -22.63 -17.13 7.47
CA VAL A 28 -23.79 -17.35 8.33
C VAL A 28 -23.39 -18.16 9.58
N GLN A 29 -22.68 -19.25 9.41
CA GLN A 29 -22.33 -20.16 10.52
C GLN A 29 -21.33 -19.53 11.49
N VAL A 30 -20.30 -18.86 10.97
CA VAL A 30 -19.20 -18.35 11.79
C VAL A 30 -19.48 -16.94 12.33
N TYR A 31 -20.04 -16.07 11.48
CA TYR A 31 -20.22 -14.66 11.82
C TYR A 31 -21.68 -14.23 11.99
N GLN A 32 -22.62 -15.17 11.89
CA GLN A 32 -24.05 -14.92 12.11
C GLN A 32 -24.62 -13.82 11.20
N PHE A 33 -24.17 -13.79 9.94
CA PHE A 33 -24.81 -12.97 8.93
C PHE A 33 -26.20 -13.51 8.59
N ASP A 34 -27.10 -12.63 8.18
CA ASP A 34 -28.40 -13.05 7.62
C ASP A 34 -28.19 -13.64 6.22
N ALA A 35 -28.66 -14.88 6.02
CA ALA A 35 -28.46 -15.59 4.76
C ALA A 35 -29.17 -14.89 3.59
N ALA A 36 -30.40 -14.39 3.80
CA ALA A 36 -31.17 -13.74 2.74
C ALA A 36 -30.55 -12.40 2.34
N ALA A 37 -29.99 -11.66 3.31
CA ALA A 37 -29.25 -10.42 3.03
C ALA A 37 -27.97 -10.67 2.22
N LEU A 38 -27.21 -11.74 2.54
CA LEU A 38 -26.03 -12.12 1.75
C LEU A 38 -26.41 -12.61 0.36
N ASP A 39 -27.45 -13.43 0.21
CA ASP A 39 -27.93 -13.89 -1.09
C ASP A 39 -28.35 -12.69 -1.97
N GLN A 40 -29.04 -11.71 -1.39
CA GLN A 40 -29.39 -10.47 -2.08
C GLN A 40 -28.13 -9.66 -2.45
N LEU A 41 -27.15 -9.54 -1.57
CA LEU A 41 -25.90 -8.84 -1.81
C LEU A 41 -25.16 -9.48 -3.01
N PHE A 42 -24.95 -10.80 -2.97
CA PHE A 42 -24.27 -11.51 -4.04
C PHE A 42 -25.04 -11.53 -5.36
N SER A 43 -26.37 -11.47 -5.33
CA SER A 43 -27.18 -11.31 -6.56
C SER A 43 -26.96 -9.97 -7.26
N ASN A 44 -26.53 -8.94 -6.51
CA ASN A 44 -26.19 -7.61 -7.01
C ASN A 44 -24.68 -7.39 -7.20
N THR A 45 -23.86 -8.42 -6.95
CA THR A 45 -22.41 -8.42 -7.14
C THR A 45 -22.06 -8.91 -8.54
N MET A 46 -21.19 -8.18 -9.25
CA MET A 46 -20.85 -8.48 -10.62
C MET A 46 -19.45 -9.08 -10.74
N TYR A 47 -19.32 -10.12 -11.58
CA TYR A 47 -18.02 -10.56 -12.06
C TYR A 47 -17.39 -9.49 -12.97
N SER A 48 -16.12 -9.19 -12.76
CA SER A 48 -15.38 -8.17 -13.53
C SER A 48 -14.17 -8.77 -14.26
N PRO A 49 -14.29 -9.04 -15.59
CA PRO A 49 -13.13 -9.48 -16.41
C PRO A 49 -11.97 -8.49 -16.39
N ARG A 50 -12.27 -7.19 -16.23
CA ARG A 50 -11.27 -6.12 -16.14
C ARG A 50 -10.39 -6.28 -14.91
N VAL A 51 -10.94 -6.70 -13.79
CA VAL A 51 -10.20 -6.98 -12.54
C VAL A 51 -9.19 -8.11 -12.77
N ILE A 52 -9.61 -9.21 -13.38
CA ILE A 52 -8.71 -10.33 -13.73
C ILE A 52 -7.59 -9.85 -14.66
N ALA A 53 -7.93 -9.14 -15.74
CA ALA A 53 -6.95 -8.64 -16.68
C ALA A 53 -5.95 -7.64 -16.05
N ALA A 54 -6.38 -6.86 -15.04
CA ALA A 54 -5.50 -5.96 -14.30
C ALA A 54 -4.52 -6.74 -13.41
N MET A 55 -4.99 -7.80 -12.74
CA MET A 55 -4.16 -8.68 -11.91
C MET A 55 -3.11 -9.48 -12.68
N GLU A 56 -3.37 -9.76 -13.95
CA GLU A 56 -2.45 -10.51 -14.82
C GLU A 56 -1.36 -9.64 -15.46
N ARG A 57 -1.46 -8.31 -15.36
CA ARG A 57 -0.43 -7.40 -15.88
C ARG A 57 0.73 -7.31 -14.88
N PRO A 58 1.96 -7.69 -15.27
CA PRO A 58 3.12 -7.55 -14.39
C PRO A 58 3.45 -6.07 -14.20
N ALA A 59 3.17 -5.53 -13.03
CA ALA A 59 3.50 -4.14 -12.69
C ALA A 59 4.98 -3.94 -12.27
N GLU A 60 5.72 -5.02 -11.96
CA GLU A 60 6.96 -4.95 -11.17
C GLU A 60 8.26 -5.27 -11.92
N ALA A 61 8.23 -5.38 -13.23
CA ALA A 61 9.45 -5.64 -14.03
C ALA A 61 10.11 -4.35 -14.54
N MET A 62 9.89 -3.22 -13.87
CA MET A 62 10.39 -1.91 -14.31
C MET A 62 11.69 -1.56 -13.59
N PRO A 63 12.79 -1.16 -14.30
CA PRO A 63 14.00 -0.69 -13.66
C PRO A 63 13.75 0.61 -12.89
N TRP A 64 14.54 0.85 -11.84
CA TRP A 64 14.38 1.99 -10.95
C TRP A 64 14.33 3.34 -11.65
N TYR A 65 15.21 3.56 -12.62
CA TYR A 65 15.25 4.83 -13.35
C TYR A 65 13.96 5.16 -14.11
N LYS A 66 13.12 4.15 -14.43
CA LYS A 66 11.78 4.33 -15.00
C LYS A 66 10.69 4.37 -13.93
N TYR A 67 10.87 3.64 -12.82
CA TYR A 67 9.91 3.56 -11.73
C TYR A 67 9.87 4.85 -10.90
N ARG A 68 11.04 5.36 -10.53
CA ARG A 68 11.17 6.56 -9.69
C ARG A 68 10.35 7.77 -10.18
N PRO A 69 10.44 8.19 -11.47
CA PRO A 69 9.72 9.36 -11.96
C PRO A 69 8.18 9.24 -11.91
N ILE A 70 7.64 8.02 -11.79
CA ILE A 70 6.19 7.81 -11.66
C ILE A 70 5.68 8.37 -10.32
N PHE A 71 6.53 8.31 -9.28
CA PHE A 71 6.16 8.68 -7.91
C PHE A 71 6.86 9.92 -7.39
N VAL A 72 8.08 10.19 -7.83
CA VAL A 72 8.88 11.34 -7.40
C VAL A 72 8.92 12.35 -8.54
N ASP A 73 7.84 13.10 -8.69
CA ASP A 73 7.65 14.14 -9.72
C ASP A 73 7.32 15.50 -9.08
N PRO A 74 7.60 16.62 -9.77
CA PRO A 74 7.41 17.97 -9.23
C PRO A 74 5.95 18.29 -8.81
N ASP A 75 4.94 17.77 -9.53
CA ASP A 75 3.53 17.99 -9.19
C ASP A 75 3.17 17.29 -7.89
N ARG A 76 3.62 16.03 -7.73
CA ARG A 76 3.36 15.27 -6.50
C ARG A 76 4.08 15.86 -5.29
N ILE A 77 5.32 16.34 -5.47
CA ILE A 77 6.07 17.04 -4.41
C ILE A 77 5.35 18.31 -3.97
N GLU A 78 4.89 19.13 -4.92
CA GLU A 78 4.18 20.38 -4.60
C GLU A 78 2.82 20.11 -3.94
N ARG A 79 2.05 19.14 -4.44
CA ARG A 79 0.79 18.71 -3.80
C ARG A 79 1.03 18.16 -2.41
N GLY A 80 2.14 17.44 -2.19
CA GLY A 80 2.52 16.94 -0.86
C GLY A 80 2.83 18.06 0.12
N ARG A 81 3.58 19.06 -0.32
CA ARG A 81 3.80 20.28 0.47
C ARG A 81 2.48 20.95 0.84
N GLN A 82 1.55 21.10 -0.13
CA GLN A 82 0.25 21.72 0.11
C GLN A 82 -0.58 20.89 1.08
N PHE A 83 -0.68 19.55 0.85
CA PHE A 83 -1.39 18.63 1.75
C PHE A 83 -0.83 18.72 3.18
N TRP A 84 0.50 18.82 3.33
CA TRP A 84 1.11 19.00 4.64
C TRP A 84 0.65 20.29 5.32
N GLN A 85 0.61 21.40 4.59
CA GLN A 85 0.15 22.68 5.14
C GLN A 85 -1.34 22.66 5.49
N ASP A 86 -2.16 22.06 4.64
CA ASP A 86 -3.62 22.00 4.83
C ASP A 86 -4.01 21.11 6.04
N HIS A 87 -3.15 20.14 6.42
CA HIS A 87 -3.40 19.20 7.50
C HIS A 87 -2.29 19.20 8.58
N GLU A 88 -1.66 20.34 8.79
CA GLU A 88 -0.48 20.47 9.66
C GLU A 88 -0.76 20.00 11.09
N GLU A 89 -1.90 20.38 11.67
CA GLU A 89 -2.27 20.01 13.04
C GLU A 89 -2.45 18.49 13.20
N ALA A 90 -3.18 17.86 12.30
CA ALA A 90 -3.39 16.41 12.33
C ALA A 90 -2.08 15.64 12.13
N LEU A 91 -1.23 16.10 11.21
CA LEU A 91 0.08 15.50 10.96
C LEU A 91 1.04 15.63 12.14
N GLN A 92 1.09 16.79 12.81
CA GLN A 92 1.88 16.99 14.02
C GLN A 92 1.38 16.12 15.18
N ARG A 93 0.06 16.00 15.33
CA ARG A 93 -0.55 15.11 16.33
C ARG A 93 -0.20 13.65 16.04
N ALA A 94 -0.30 13.20 14.79
CA ALA A 94 0.04 11.83 14.40
C ALA A 94 1.54 11.53 14.61
N GLU A 95 2.44 12.47 14.28
CA GLU A 95 3.86 12.33 14.56
C GLU A 95 4.14 12.22 16.06
N SER A 96 3.48 13.06 16.87
CA SER A 96 3.62 13.04 18.34
C SER A 96 3.11 11.74 18.96
N GLU A 97 1.97 11.22 18.49
CA GLU A 97 1.30 10.07 19.07
C GLU A 97 1.91 8.74 18.62
N PHE A 98 2.22 8.61 17.32
CA PHE A 98 2.69 7.36 16.74
C PHE A 98 4.20 7.32 16.47
N GLY A 99 4.89 8.46 16.58
CA GLY A 99 6.33 8.57 16.35
C GLY A 99 6.74 8.45 14.87
N VAL A 100 5.80 8.57 13.94
CA VAL A 100 6.02 8.49 12.49
C VAL A 100 6.12 9.89 11.92
N PRO A 101 7.20 10.26 11.20
CA PRO A 101 7.37 11.62 10.68
C PRO A 101 6.20 12.06 9.80
N ALA A 102 5.69 13.28 10.02
CA ALA A 102 4.60 13.88 9.25
C ALA A 102 4.82 13.78 7.74
N GLY A 103 6.02 14.11 7.26
CA GLY A 103 6.35 14.03 5.84
C GLY A 103 6.33 12.62 5.27
N LEU A 104 6.58 11.58 6.07
CA LEU A 104 6.47 10.19 5.61
C LEU A 104 5.00 9.78 5.41
N ILE A 105 4.11 10.20 6.33
CA ILE A 105 2.66 9.99 6.20
C ILE A 105 2.16 10.63 4.90
N VAL A 106 2.56 11.88 4.67
CA VAL A 106 2.26 12.62 3.43
C VAL A 106 2.77 11.87 2.19
N ALA A 107 4.01 11.34 2.24
CA ALA A 107 4.59 10.60 1.11
C ALA A 107 3.81 9.31 0.80
N ILE A 108 3.35 8.56 1.80
CA ILE A 108 2.49 7.39 1.61
C ILE A 108 1.19 7.79 0.90
N LEU A 109 0.45 8.76 1.42
CA LEU A 109 -0.79 9.22 0.80
C LEU A 109 -0.56 9.77 -0.62
N GLY A 110 0.60 10.36 -0.84
CA GLY A 110 1.05 10.81 -2.16
C GLY A 110 1.31 9.68 -3.13
N VAL A 111 1.99 8.61 -2.71
CA VAL A 111 2.28 7.43 -3.55
C VAL A 111 1.00 6.68 -3.86
N GLU A 112 0.16 6.43 -2.85
CA GLU A 112 -1.05 5.62 -2.99
C GLU A 112 -2.11 6.27 -3.87
N THR A 113 -2.47 7.51 -3.58
CA THR A 113 -3.66 8.11 -4.21
C THR A 113 -3.44 9.51 -4.79
N ARG A 114 -2.21 10.02 -4.81
CA ARG A 114 -1.94 11.44 -5.10
C ARG A 114 -2.79 12.35 -4.19
N TYR A 115 -2.77 12.08 -2.89
CA TYR A 115 -3.52 12.84 -1.88
C TYR A 115 -5.04 12.81 -2.11
N GLY A 116 -5.59 11.63 -2.41
CA GLY A 116 -7.01 11.41 -2.65
C GLY A 116 -7.48 11.64 -4.10
N ALA A 117 -6.62 12.10 -5.01
CA ALA A 117 -7.01 12.33 -6.41
C ALA A 117 -7.31 11.04 -7.20
N ASN A 118 -6.84 9.89 -6.72
CA ASN A 118 -7.01 8.59 -7.41
C ASN A 118 -7.18 7.44 -6.40
N THR A 119 -8.34 7.30 -5.83
CA THR A 119 -8.67 6.26 -4.83
C THR A 119 -9.19 4.95 -5.45
N GLY A 120 -9.31 4.89 -6.77
CA GLY A 120 -9.93 3.79 -7.50
C GLY A 120 -11.40 4.05 -7.85
N LYS A 121 -11.93 3.21 -8.78
CA LYS A 121 -13.31 3.36 -9.31
C LYS A 121 -14.05 2.03 -9.38
N ASP A 122 -13.43 0.96 -8.93
CA ASP A 122 -14.07 -0.35 -8.89
C ASP A 122 -14.91 -0.46 -7.61
N ARG A 123 -16.09 -1.08 -7.71
CA ARG A 123 -16.78 -1.48 -6.48
C ARG A 123 -15.93 -2.54 -5.79
N VAL A 124 -15.59 -2.30 -4.53
CA VAL A 124 -14.74 -3.20 -3.74
C VAL A 124 -15.36 -4.59 -3.64
N MET A 125 -16.68 -4.67 -3.46
CA MET A 125 -17.43 -5.93 -3.44
C MET A 125 -17.24 -6.73 -4.73
N ASP A 126 -17.38 -6.10 -5.91
CA ASP A 126 -17.20 -6.77 -7.21
C ASP A 126 -15.75 -7.23 -7.42
N ALA A 127 -14.79 -6.37 -7.05
CA ALA A 127 -13.37 -6.67 -7.19
C ALA A 127 -12.96 -7.88 -6.33
N LEU A 128 -13.30 -7.84 -5.04
CA LEU A 128 -12.95 -8.90 -4.11
C LEU A 128 -13.66 -10.21 -4.43
N ALA A 129 -14.97 -10.18 -4.73
CA ALA A 129 -15.72 -11.39 -5.11
C ALA A 129 -15.17 -12.00 -6.42
N THR A 130 -14.84 -11.17 -7.42
CA THR A 130 -14.21 -11.64 -8.65
C THR A 130 -12.89 -12.36 -8.34
N LEU A 131 -12.03 -11.76 -7.53
CA LEU A 131 -10.72 -12.33 -7.22
C LEU A 131 -10.82 -13.55 -6.30
N ALA A 132 -11.74 -13.54 -5.35
CA ALA A 132 -11.98 -14.65 -4.44
C ALA A 132 -12.44 -15.93 -5.16
N PHE A 133 -13.26 -15.78 -6.20
CA PHE A 133 -13.90 -16.93 -6.84
C PHE A 133 -13.36 -17.25 -8.24
N HIS A 134 -12.59 -16.35 -8.87
CA HIS A 134 -12.09 -16.53 -10.24
C HIS A 134 -10.58 -16.28 -10.44
N TYR A 135 -9.82 -16.04 -9.35
CA TYR A 135 -8.36 -15.85 -9.42
C TYR A 135 -7.61 -16.91 -8.59
N PRO A 136 -7.43 -18.15 -9.09
CA PRO A 136 -6.93 -19.29 -8.29
C PRO A 136 -5.58 -19.05 -7.61
N ARG A 137 -4.69 -18.24 -8.22
CA ARG A 137 -3.34 -17.97 -7.66
C ARG A 137 -3.36 -17.35 -6.28
N ARG A 138 -4.42 -16.59 -5.92
CA ARG A 138 -4.58 -15.89 -4.65
C ARG A 138 -6.01 -15.94 -4.14
N ALA A 139 -6.79 -16.95 -4.53
CA ALA A 139 -8.21 -17.05 -4.16
C ALA A 139 -8.43 -17.05 -2.64
N ASP A 140 -7.59 -17.77 -1.89
CA ASP A 140 -7.71 -17.83 -0.42
C ASP A 140 -7.50 -16.44 0.20
N PHE A 141 -6.45 -15.74 -0.20
CA PHE A 141 -6.19 -14.37 0.26
C PHE A 141 -7.37 -13.43 -0.03
N PHE A 142 -7.95 -13.48 -1.24
CA PHE A 142 -9.06 -12.60 -1.58
C PHE A 142 -10.38 -13.03 -0.93
N ARG A 143 -10.55 -14.31 -0.60
CA ARG A 143 -11.68 -14.75 0.23
C ARG A 143 -11.58 -14.21 1.66
N ASP A 144 -10.40 -14.24 2.24
CA ASP A 144 -10.16 -13.65 3.55
C ASP A 144 -10.43 -12.14 3.51
N GLU A 145 -9.97 -11.42 2.48
CA GLU A 145 -10.24 -9.99 2.34
C GLU A 145 -11.73 -9.68 2.09
N LEU A 146 -12.46 -10.52 1.36
CA LEU A 146 -13.90 -10.40 1.17
C LEU A 146 -14.65 -10.61 2.49
N GLU A 147 -14.22 -11.58 3.30
CA GLU A 147 -14.73 -11.79 4.66
C GLU A 147 -14.51 -10.53 5.51
N GLN A 148 -13.28 -10.02 5.54
CA GLN A 148 -12.94 -8.81 6.29
C GLN A 148 -13.73 -7.59 5.79
N PHE A 149 -14.00 -7.49 4.49
CA PHE A 149 -14.81 -6.44 3.90
C PHE A 149 -16.25 -6.47 4.35
N LEU A 150 -16.88 -7.65 4.39
CA LEU A 150 -18.26 -7.78 4.89
C LEU A 150 -18.35 -7.48 6.38
N LEU A 151 -17.35 -7.90 7.16
CA LEU A 151 -17.28 -7.61 8.58
C LEU A 151 -17.14 -6.10 8.84
N LEU A 152 -16.18 -5.43 8.17
CA LEU A 152 -16.03 -3.99 8.34
C LEU A 152 -17.27 -3.22 7.88
N SER A 153 -17.93 -3.66 6.79
CA SER A 153 -19.14 -3.00 6.30
C SER A 153 -20.26 -3.05 7.34
N ARG A 154 -20.41 -4.19 8.02
CA ARG A 154 -21.35 -4.35 9.13
C ARG A 154 -20.95 -3.49 10.34
N GLU A 155 -19.67 -3.50 10.71
CA GLU A 155 -19.13 -2.76 11.86
C GLU A 155 -19.26 -1.24 11.68
N GLN A 156 -18.99 -0.75 10.46
CA GLN A 156 -19.06 0.68 10.12
C GLN A 156 -20.45 1.14 9.63
N GLY A 157 -21.39 0.20 9.46
CA GLY A 157 -22.73 0.53 8.95
C GLY A 157 -22.75 1.04 7.51
N VAL A 158 -21.76 0.65 6.68
CA VAL A 158 -21.67 1.08 5.28
C VAL A 158 -22.26 0.01 4.35
N ASP A 159 -22.93 0.46 3.28
CA ASP A 159 -23.43 -0.45 2.23
C ASP A 159 -22.23 -1.01 1.42
N PRO A 160 -22.01 -2.34 1.42
CA PRO A 160 -20.93 -2.96 0.66
C PRO A 160 -20.97 -2.65 -0.84
N LEU A 161 -22.12 -2.38 -1.42
CA LEU A 161 -22.28 -2.07 -2.83
C LEU A 161 -21.92 -0.61 -3.16
N SER A 162 -21.79 0.26 -2.15
CA SER A 162 -21.43 1.68 -2.34
C SER A 162 -19.94 1.95 -2.31
N VAL A 163 -19.14 1.08 -1.68
CA VAL A 163 -17.71 1.32 -1.46
C VAL A 163 -16.93 1.16 -2.76
N GLN A 164 -16.18 2.21 -3.11
CA GLN A 164 -15.24 2.21 -4.24
C GLN A 164 -13.80 2.11 -3.78
N GLY A 165 -12.96 1.53 -4.64
CA GLY A 165 -11.54 1.33 -4.39
C GLY A 165 -10.78 0.89 -5.63
N SER A 166 -9.61 0.28 -5.43
CA SER A 166 -8.79 -0.26 -6.52
C SER A 166 -9.38 -1.56 -7.08
N TYR A 167 -8.89 -1.97 -8.24
CA TYR A 167 -9.23 -3.26 -8.85
C TYR A 167 -8.84 -4.48 -7.97
N ALA A 168 -7.99 -4.30 -6.98
CA ALA A 168 -7.60 -5.34 -6.01
C ALA A 168 -8.33 -5.22 -4.67
N GLY A 169 -9.29 -4.29 -4.52
CA GLY A 169 -10.07 -4.10 -3.31
C GLY A 169 -9.43 -3.21 -2.24
N ALA A 170 -8.36 -2.48 -2.57
CA ALA A 170 -7.78 -1.48 -1.67
C ALA A 170 -8.64 -0.21 -1.62
N MET A 171 -8.75 0.41 -0.44
CA MET A 171 -9.77 1.38 -0.11
C MET A 171 -9.21 2.71 0.40
N GLY A 172 -9.89 3.80 0.05
CA GLY A 172 -9.68 5.13 0.61
C GLY A 172 -8.34 5.78 0.24
N LEU A 173 -8.02 6.88 0.93
CA LEU A 173 -6.78 7.63 0.73
C LEU A 173 -5.53 6.77 0.97
N PRO A 174 -5.47 5.92 2.04
CA PRO A 174 -4.31 5.09 2.34
C PRO A 174 -4.26 3.78 1.54
N GLN A 175 -5.25 3.47 0.69
CA GLN A 175 -5.35 2.22 -0.06
C GLN A 175 -5.24 0.97 0.84
N PHE A 176 -5.92 0.99 1.98
CA PHE A 176 -5.97 -0.16 2.86
C PHE A 176 -6.79 -1.31 2.28
N MET A 177 -6.24 -2.52 2.38
CA MET A 177 -7.05 -3.72 2.23
C MET A 177 -8.05 -3.83 3.39
N PRO A 178 -9.19 -4.54 3.24
CA PRO A 178 -10.17 -4.68 4.32
C PRO A 178 -9.60 -5.17 5.64
N SER A 179 -8.69 -6.14 5.61
CA SER A 179 -7.99 -6.60 6.81
C SER A 179 -7.13 -5.51 7.45
N SER A 180 -6.48 -4.68 6.62
CA SER A 180 -5.68 -3.55 7.11
C SER A 180 -6.57 -2.48 7.74
N PHE A 181 -7.73 -2.19 7.15
CA PHE A 181 -8.72 -1.28 7.74
C PHE A 181 -9.11 -1.74 9.14
N ARG A 182 -9.57 -2.99 9.28
CA ARG A 182 -10.03 -3.52 10.58
C ARG A 182 -8.95 -3.58 11.65
N ASN A 183 -7.68 -3.75 11.26
CA ASN A 183 -6.58 -3.85 12.20
C ASN A 183 -5.92 -2.51 12.54
N TYR A 184 -5.94 -1.54 11.63
CA TYR A 184 -5.08 -0.35 11.75
C TYR A 184 -5.80 0.98 11.54
N ALA A 185 -6.99 1.02 10.92
CA ALA A 185 -7.72 2.26 10.78
C ALA A 185 -8.20 2.78 12.16
N VAL A 186 -8.17 4.09 12.32
CA VAL A 186 -8.54 4.77 13.57
C VAL A 186 -9.43 5.96 13.28
N ASP A 187 -10.38 6.22 14.18
CA ASP A 187 -11.12 7.46 14.31
C ASP A 187 -10.19 8.50 14.94
N PHE A 188 -9.49 9.26 14.09
CA PHE A 188 -8.40 10.11 14.56
C PHE A 188 -8.87 11.52 14.91
N ASP A 189 -9.96 12.02 14.33
CA ASP A 189 -10.59 13.29 14.70
C ASP A 189 -11.60 13.15 15.86
N HIS A 190 -11.92 11.88 16.26
CA HIS A 190 -12.83 11.54 17.36
C HIS A 190 -14.28 11.93 17.12
N ASP A 191 -14.74 11.89 15.86
CA ASP A 191 -16.15 12.15 15.50
C ASP A 191 -17.07 10.94 15.72
N GLY A 192 -16.50 9.77 16.07
CA GLY A 192 -17.20 8.50 16.34
C GLY A 192 -17.31 7.61 15.12
N LYS A 193 -16.60 7.89 14.02
CA LYS A 193 -16.55 7.09 12.80
C LYS A 193 -15.12 6.91 12.35
N ILE A 194 -14.88 5.92 11.49
CA ILE A 194 -13.61 5.74 10.79
C ILE A 194 -13.86 5.97 9.31
N ASP A 195 -13.46 7.13 8.78
CA ASP A 195 -13.64 7.49 7.37
C ASP A 195 -12.31 7.74 6.65
N ILE A 196 -11.67 6.68 6.16
CA ILE A 196 -10.45 6.78 5.36
C ILE A 196 -10.70 7.23 3.91
N TRP A 197 -11.95 7.42 3.49
CA TRP A 197 -12.31 7.82 2.13
C TRP A 197 -12.50 9.33 2.01
N GLY A 198 -13.22 9.94 2.93
CA GLY A 198 -13.61 11.34 2.91
C GLY A 198 -12.90 12.21 3.95
N ASP A 199 -12.34 11.60 5.00
CA ASP A 199 -11.65 12.29 6.07
C ASP A 199 -10.12 12.12 5.99
N PRO A 200 -9.37 13.19 5.68
CA PRO A 200 -7.92 13.16 5.70
C PRO A 200 -7.30 12.94 7.10
N GLU A 201 -7.95 13.35 8.19
CA GLU A 201 -7.40 13.15 9.54
C GLU A 201 -7.39 11.68 9.91
N ASP A 202 -8.49 10.96 9.65
CA ASP A 202 -8.55 9.51 9.85
C ASP A 202 -7.54 8.76 8.97
N ALA A 203 -7.40 9.20 7.72
CA ALA A 203 -6.40 8.61 6.83
C ALA A 203 -4.96 8.83 7.34
N ILE A 204 -4.64 10.03 7.86
CA ILE A 204 -3.35 10.38 8.46
C ILE A 204 -3.09 9.52 9.69
N GLY A 205 -4.03 9.47 10.64
CA GLY A 205 -3.93 8.68 11.85
C GLY A 205 -3.80 7.19 11.55
N SER A 206 -4.58 6.68 10.61
CA SER A 206 -4.56 5.27 10.19
C SER A 206 -3.22 4.86 9.57
N VAL A 207 -2.63 5.70 8.69
CA VAL A 207 -1.28 5.45 8.16
C VAL A 207 -0.24 5.43 9.27
N ALA A 208 -0.28 6.40 10.18
CA ALA A 208 0.67 6.48 11.29
C ALA A 208 0.54 5.27 12.22
N ASN A 209 -0.69 4.87 12.58
CA ASN A 209 -0.94 3.67 13.39
C ASN A 209 -0.45 2.40 12.68
N TYR A 210 -0.67 2.26 11.37
CA TYR A 210 -0.14 1.14 10.58
C TYR A 210 1.37 0.99 10.76
N PHE A 211 2.14 2.07 10.59
CA PHE A 211 3.59 2.04 10.74
C PHE A 211 4.03 1.70 12.15
N ARG A 212 3.39 2.30 13.17
CA ARG A 212 3.66 1.99 14.58
C ARG A 212 3.45 0.52 14.88
N GLN A 213 2.32 -0.05 14.46
CA GLN A 213 1.98 -1.46 14.69
C GLN A 213 2.94 -2.43 13.96
N HIS A 214 3.56 -1.97 12.87
CA HIS A 214 4.57 -2.75 12.14
C HIS A 214 6.00 -2.54 12.63
N GLY A 215 6.21 -1.86 13.77
CA GLY A 215 7.51 -1.71 14.42
C GLY A 215 8.33 -0.52 13.92
N TRP A 216 7.66 0.57 13.56
CA TRP A 216 8.35 1.83 13.29
C TRP A 216 9.15 2.29 14.51
N GLU A 217 10.42 2.65 14.30
CA GLU A 217 11.32 3.17 15.31
C GLU A 217 11.45 4.69 15.17
N THR A 218 10.93 5.42 16.18
CA THR A 218 10.94 6.89 16.19
C THR A 218 12.37 7.43 16.12
N GLN A 219 12.59 8.45 15.26
CA GLN A 219 13.87 9.13 15.07
C GLN A 219 15.01 8.21 14.59
N ARG A 220 14.73 7.03 14.06
CA ARG A 220 15.72 6.16 13.44
C ARG A 220 15.76 6.36 11.93
N GLN A 221 16.96 6.15 11.37
CA GLN A 221 17.20 6.24 9.93
C GLN A 221 16.32 5.25 9.14
N ILE A 222 15.92 5.66 7.94
CA ILE A 222 15.19 4.82 7.00
C ILE A 222 16.19 4.11 6.07
N ALA A 223 16.99 4.87 5.34
CA ALA A 223 18.03 4.36 4.46
C ALA A 223 19.16 5.38 4.27
N ILE A 224 20.35 4.89 3.90
CA ILE A 224 21.49 5.73 3.53
C ILE A 224 22.07 5.22 2.21
N PRO A 225 22.65 6.10 1.35
CA PRO A 225 23.35 5.68 0.15
C PRO A 225 24.61 4.88 0.51
N ALA A 226 24.94 3.90 -0.32
CA ALA A 226 26.12 3.08 -0.19
C ALA A 226 26.96 3.11 -1.48
N ARG A 227 28.24 2.78 -1.32
CA ARG A 227 29.16 2.63 -2.46
C ARG A 227 29.95 1.33 -2.27
N ALA A 228 30.04 0.55 -3.34
CA ALA A 228 30.87 -0.65 -3.34
C ALA A 228 32.20 -0.37 -4.05
N GLY A 229 33.30 -0.85 -3.44
CA GLY A 229 34.63 -0.81 -4.04
C GLY A 229 34.95 -2.04 -4.93
N SER A 230 34.09 -3.06 -4.91
CA SER A 230 34.22 -4.31 -5.68
C SER A 230 32.86 -4.96 -5.91
N ASP A 231 32.79 -5.98 -6.78
CA ASP A 231 31.54 -6.73 -7.06
C ASP A 231 31.14 -7.72 -5.97
N GLY A 232 31.92 -7.89 -4.90
CA GLY A 232 31.64 -8.80 -3.78
C GLY A 232 30.30 -8.52 -3.07
N TYR A 233 29.80 -7.28 -3.15
CA TYR A 233 28.50 -6.89 -2.58
C TYR A 233 27.31 -7.68 -3.14
N ARG A 234 27.44 -8.27 -4.33
CA ARG A 234 26.33 -9.01 -4.99
C ARG A 234 25.87 -10.21 -4.16
N GLU A 235 26.76 -10.79 -3.37
CA GLU A 235 26.43 -11.90 -2.45
C GLU A 235 25.48 -11.47 -1.33
N LEU A 236 25.47 -10.18 -0.98
CA LEU A 236 24.62 -9.59 0.07
C LEU A 236 23.21 -9.24 -0.41
N LEU A 237 22.93 -9.36 -1.71
CA LEU A 237 21.61 -9.02 -2.28
C LEU A 237 20.58 -10.13 -2.07
N ALA A 238 20.99 -11.32 -1.67
CA ALA A 238 20.08 -12.45 -1.47
C ALA A 238 19.20 -12.29 -0.21
N GLY A 239 18.12 -13.07 -0.17
CA GLY A 239 17.22 -13.14 0.99
C GLY A 239 16.05 -12.14 0.93
N ASP A 240 15.36 -11.99 2.06
CA ASP A 240 14.24 -11.07 2.23
C ASP A 240 14.73 -9.62 2.51
N LEU A 241 13.81 -8.70 2.73
CA LEU A 241 14.16 -7.28 2.94
C LEU A 241 14.45 -6.92 4.40
N ARG A 242 14.50 -7.90 5.32
CA ARG A 242 14.86 -7.66 6.72
C ARG A 242 16.30 -7.26 6.86
N PRO A 243 16.63 -6.29 7.73
CA PRO A 243 18.00 -5.96 8.07
C PRO A 243 18.68 -7.16 8.77
N ASP A 244 19.66 -7.75 8.10
CA ASP A 244 20.38 -8.94 8.58
C ASP A 244 21.91 -8.78 8.52
N ILE A 245 22.42 -7.78 7.79
CA ILE A 245 23.83 -7.58 7.47
C ILE A 245 24.47 -6.63 8.50
N THR A 246 25.62 -6.99 9.03
CA THR A 246 26.42 -6.16 9.95
C THR A 246 27.43 -5.27 9.20
N SER A 247 27.95 -4.22 9.85
CA SER A 247 29.01 -3.36 9.27
C SER A 247 30.27 -4.14 8.89
N ASP A 248 30.67 -5.12 9.71
CA ASP A 248 31.83 -5.95 9.42
C ASP A 248 31.62 -6.85 8.18
N GLU A 249 30.40 -7.30 7.98
CA GLU A 249 30.02 -8.11 6.83
C GLU A 249 30.00 -7.27 5.55
N LEU A 250 29.46 -6.04 5.61
CA LEU A 250 29.52 -5.06 4.52
C LEU A 250 30.98 -4.81 4.11
N ALA A 251 31.86 -4.54 5.07
CA ALA A 251 33.27 -4.27 4.81
C ALA A 251 33.99 -5.45 4.12
N ARG A 252 33.71 -6.68 4.57
CA ARG A 252 34.27 -7.89 3.93
C ARG A 252 33.83 -8.08 2.47
N HIS A 253 32.65 -7.56 2.11
CA HIS A 253 32.11 -7.62 0.75
C HIS A 253 32.35 -6.33 -0.07
N GLY A 254 33.26 -5.48 0.39
CA GLY A 254 33.71 -4.30 -0.36
C GLY A 254 32.81 -3.06 -0.25
N ILE A 255 31.91 -3.00 0.76
CA ILE A 255 31.18 -1.80 1.12
C ILE A 255 31.79 -1.23 2.40
N PRO A 256 32.58 -0.14 2.29
CA PRO A 256 33.24 0.46 3.46
C PRO A 256 32.19 1.06 4.42
N ASP A 257 32.49 1.01 5.72
CA ASP A 257 31.69 1.71 6.70
C ASP A 257 31.82 3.23 6.50
N SER A 258 30.69 3.88 6.29
CA SER A 258 30.61 5.34 6.15
C SER A 258 30.61 6.08 7.48
N GLY A 259 30.62 5.38 8.61
CA GLY A 259 30.45 5.94 9.95
C GLY A 259 29.00 6.37 10.24
N GLN A 260 28.07 6.06 9.35
CA GLN A 260 26.65 6.42 9.49
C GLN A 260 25.80 5.25 10.03
N ILE A 261 26.35 4.05 10.13
CA ILE A 261 25.68 2.88 10.68
C ILE A 261 25.88 2.90 12.20
N PRO A 262 24.82 3.01 13.01
CA PRO A 262 24.94 2.96 14.47
C PRO A 262 25.59 1.64 14.94
N PRO A 263 26.41 1.65 15.99
CA PRO A 263 27.01 0.44 16.54
C PRO A 263 25.94 -0.63 16.82
N GLY A 264 26.17 -1.86 16.33
CA GLY A 264 25.27 -3.00 16.50
C GLY A 264 24.01 -2.98 15.62
N ALA A 265 23.78 -1.92 14.84
CA ALA A 265 22.67 -1.90 13.90
C ALA A 265 22.93 -2.86 12.74
N LYS A 266 21.86 -3.51 12.30
CA LYS A 266 21.84 -4.30 11.05
C LYS A 266 21.17 -3.51 9.96
N VAL A 267 21.58 -3.78 8.72
CA VAL A 267 21.03 -3.16 7.51
C VAL A 267 20.72 -4.22 6.48
N LYS A 268 19.94 -3.84 5.45
CA LYS A 268 19.76 -4.62 4.22
C LYS A 268 20.39 -3.86 3.07
N LEU A 269 21.19 -4.55 2.28
CA LEU A 269 21.69 -3.97 1.02
C LEU A 269 20.60 -4.02 -0.05
N ILE A 270 20.36 -2.88 -0.66
CA ILE A 270 19.37 -2.67 -1.72
C ILE A 270 20.12 -2.19 -2.96
N SER A 271 19.86 -2.86 -4.08
CA SER A 271 20.42 -2.49 -5.39
C SER A 271 19.29 -2.08 -6.31
N LEU A 272 19.36 -0.88 -6.85
CA LEU A 272 18.35 -0.28 -7.72
C LEU A 272 18.98 -0.01 -9.08
N GLU A 273 18.38 -0.53 -10.16
CA GLU A 273 18.89 -0.35 -11.53
C GLU A 273 18.71 1.10 -11.97
N ALA A 274 19.83 1.82 -12.10
CA ALA A 274 19.90 3.18 -12.63
C ALA A 274 20.06 3.17 -14.16
N GLU A 275 20.06 4.34 -14.81
CA GLU A 275 20.34 4.44 -16.26
C GLU A 275 21.73 3.92 -16.60
N THR A 276 22.69 4.08 -15.69
CA THR A 276 24.05 3.55 -15.80
C THR A 276 24.43 2.87 -14.50
N GLY A 277 24.53 1.52 -14.53
CA GLY A 277 24.91 0.73 -13.37
C GLY A 277 23.78 0.59 -12.33
N ASN A 278 24.17 0.53 -11.06
CA ASN A 278 23.24 0.38 -9.95
C ASN A 278 23.48 1.45 -8.86
N GLU A 279 22.42 1.99 -8.34
CA GLU A 279 22.42 2.70 -7.07
C GLU A 279 22.35 1.71 -5.92
N LEU A 280 23.25 1.83 -4.94
CA LEU A 280 23.25 0.99 -3.74
C LEU A 280 22.80 1.80 -2.53
N TRP A 281 21.97 1.17 -1.71
CA TRP A 281 21.44 1.74 -0.49
C TRP A 281 21.51 0.73 0.65
N LEU A 282 21.65 1.21 1.87
CA LEU A 282 21.53 0.42 3.09
C LEU A 282 20.22 0.81 3.77
N GLY A 283 19.26 -0.11 3.76
CA GLY A 283 17.97 0.04 4.43
C GLY A 283 18.05 -0.44 5.88
N PHE A 284 17.57 0.41 6.81
CA PHE A 284 17.41 0.07 8.22
C PHE A 284 16.05 -0.55 8.51
N ASN A 285 15.73 -0.77 9.79
CA ASN A 285 14.43 -1.31 10.20
C ASN A 285 13.25 -0.48 9.64
N ASN A 286 13.33 0.84 9.67
CA ASN A 286 12.27 1.70 9.16
C ASN A 286 12.04 1.55 7.65
N PHE A 287 13.07 1.27 6.87
CA PHE A 287 12.91 0.89 5.46
C PHE A 287 12.15 -0.43 5.31
N TYR A 288 12.49 -1.44 6.12
CA TYR A 288 11.76 -2.69 6.14
C TYR A 288 10.29 -2.48 6.52
N VAL A 289 10.01 -1.61 7.50
CA VAL A 289 8.64 -1.28 7.91
C VAL A 289 7.85 -0.66 6.74
N ILE A 290 8.46 0.22 5.93
CA ILE A 290 7.80 0.72 4.72
C ILE A 290 7.45 -0.44 3.76
N THR A 291 8.31 -1.46 3.64
CA THR A 291 8.01 -2.63 2.80
C THR A 291 6.85 -3.49 3.32
N ARG A 292 6.35 -3.25 4.53
CA ARG A 292 5.14 -3.93 5.04
C ARG A 292 3.88 -3.39 4.37
N TYR A 293 3.91 -2.13 3.95
CA TYR A 293 2.83 -1.52 3.19
C TYR A 293 2.74 -2.11 1.77
N ASN A 294 3.88 -2.23 1.10
CA ASN A 294 4.02 -2.92 -0.17
C ASN A 294 5.38 -3.62 -0.23
N LYS A 295 5.40 -4.92 -0.47
CA LYS A 295 6.60 -5.79 -0.44
C LYS A 295 7.56 -5.55 -1.62
N SER A 296 7.74 -4.30 -2.04
CA SER A 296 8.65 -3.91 -3.12
C SER A 296 9.72 -2.94 -2.61
N PRO A 297 11.02 -3.23 -2.81
CA PRO A 297 12.07 -2.27 -2.47
C PRO A 297 11.99 -1.00 -3.33
N LEU A 298 11.48 -1.08 -4.56
CA LEU A 298 11.24 0.07 -5.42
C LEU A 298 10.18 1.00 -4.81
N TYR A 299 9.08 0.41 -4.32
CA TYR A 299 8.03 1.15 -3.63
C TYR A 299 8.58 1.86 -2.39
N ALA A 300 9.25 1.11 -1.50
CA ALA A 300 9.78 1.68 -0.26
C ALA A 300 10.78 2.82 -0.53
N MET A 301 11.62 2.68 -1.56
CA MET A 301 12.55 3.73 -1.97
C MET A 301 11.83 4.93 -2.59
N ALA A 302 10.76 4.72 -3.36
CA ALA A 302 9.96 5.82 -3.93
C ALA A 302 9.27 6.63 -2.82
N VAL A 303 8.69 5.95 -1.83
CA VAL A 303 8.12 6.60 -0.64
C VAL A 303 9.19 7.41 0.10
N TYR A 304 10.36 6.80 0.37
CA TYR A 304 11.43 7.47 1.10
C TYR A 304 11.96 8.69 0.34
N GLN A 305 12.22 8.57 -0.96
CA GLN A 305 12.71 9.71 -1.74
C GLN A 305 11.64 10.80 -1.94
N LEU A 306 10.36 10.42 -2.08
CA LEU A 306 9.29 11.41 -2.10
C LEU A 306 9.19 12.17 -0.77
N TYR A 307 9.29 11.46 0.36
CA TYR A 307 9.37 12.07 1.68
C TYR A 307 10.49 13.10 1.79
N GLU A 308 11.72 12.74 1.39
CA GLU A 308 12.88 13.64 1.42
C GLU A 308 12.65 14.90 0.56
N GLU A 309 12.09 14.76 -0.63
CA GLU A 309 11.81 15.90 -1.51
C GLU A 309 10.68 16.80 -0.99
N ILE A 310 9.62 16.23 -0.44
CA ILE A 310 8.54 16.99 0.21
C ILE A 310 9.09 17.75 1.41
N LEU A 311 9.89 17.12 2.27
CA LEU A 311 10.49 17.73 3.46
C LEU A 311 11.38 18.93 3.08
N LYS A 312 12.24 18.78 2.06
CA LYS A 312 13.07 19.88 1.53
C LYS A 312 12.20 21.04 1.06
N LYS A 313 11.14 20.73 0.29
CA LYS A 313 10.25 21.75 -0.26
C LYS A 313 9.49 22.48 0.84
N TYR A 314 8.95 21.74 1.82
CA TYR A 314 8.23 22.29 2.97
C TYR A 314 9.13 23.24 3.79
N ASN A 315 10.34 22.81 4.15
CA ASN A 315 11.30 23.62 4.91
C ASN A 315 11.74 24.88 4.16
N SER A 316 11.94 24.81 2.83
CA SER A 316 12.33 25.96 2.03
C SER A 316 11.24 27.06 1.98
N THR A 317 9.97 26.66 2.06
CA THR A 317 8.84 27.59 2.09
C THR A 317 8.74 28.29 3.45
N MET A 318 8.95 27.56 4.55
CA MET A 318 8.90 28.10 5.92
C MET A 318 10.05 29.08 6.20
N THR A 319 11.23 28.87 5.61
CA THR A 319 12.38 29.80 5.75
C THR A 319 12.26 31.07 4.90
N GLY A 320 11.47 31.05 3.84
CA GLY A 320 11.20 32.23 2.98
C GLY A 320 10.22 33.26 3.56
N TYR A 321 9.54 32.91 4.65
CA TYR A 321 8.61 33.82 5.38
C TYR A 321 9.24 34.45 6.64
N ARG A 322 10.53 34.26 6.88
CA ARG A 322 11.32 34.97 7.91
C ARG A 322 12.24 35.98 7.26
#